data_0ed93e928ec44f4bfa7a09cb51f69e87
#
_entry.id   0ed93e928ec44f4bfa7a09cb51f69e87
#
_cell.length_a   1.000
_cell.length_b   1.000
_cell.length_c   1.000
_cell.angle_alpha   90.00
_cell.angle_beta   90.00
_cell.angle_gamma   90.00
#
_symmetry.space_group_name_H-M   'P 1'
#
loop_
_entity.id
_entity.type
_entity.pdbx_description
1 polymer ?
#
loop_
_entity_poly.entity_id
_entity_poly.type
_entity_poly.pdbx_seq_one_letter_code
_entity_poly.pdbx_strand_id
1 'polypeptide(L)'
;MAYNRNIKARIGYSHYAISFSCLFVLFAAIPASAAEDFAKAREKLDASFAENLDSLAKKCDELGLKDHAAITRSWMIPRFSGRQYLFLPEAKDSVMPKTGGSDLTQKWYAKFQEHRAAQADGLFELAKNESKAGRPARAYQLLHEVLRENPDHAEARRILGYQKVGIAGWMLVGKSTPPAPGRRAHPKYGWGPGKYWRHETPHYSIATSTSAKQALELGEKMEELHALWRQAFFSFWTNQAGLEHRIGGGREALVKEPKKLDVVLFQDREEYVAALKPGESKIELTTGIYLDKEQTVFLYAGDETRIATWYHEAAHQLFQEIDRFPPEPGNKGNFWMVEGMALYMESLARHPTSG
;
A
#
# COMPACT_ATOMS: atom_id res chain seq x y z
N MET A 1 13.51 46.14 1.63
CA MET A 1 12.68 47.12 0.89
C MET A 1 12.78 46.84 -0.60
N ALA A 2 11.63 46.92 -1.29
CA ALA A 2 11.40 46.86 -2.73
C ALA A 2 11.37 45.47 -3.38
N TYR A 3 10.19 44.94 -3.37
CA TYR A 3 9.62 43.92 -4.26
C TYR A 3 9.36 44.58 -5.63
N ASN A 4 9.89 44.05 -6.71
CA ASN A 4 9.56 44.58 -8.04
C ASN A 4 8.85 43.52 -8.88
N ARG A 5 7.59 43.81 -9.19
CA ARG A 5 6.71 43.10 -10.14
C ARG A 5 7.15 43.44 -11.57
N ASN A 6 7.19 42.43 -12.44
CA ASN A 6 6.61 42.53 -13.80
C ASN A 6 7.00 41.31 -14.62
N ILE A 7 6.06 40.37 -14.78
CA ILE A 7 6.03 39.50 -15.95
C ILE A 7 4.58 39.50 -16.46
N LYS A 8 4.31 40.34 -17.48
CA LYS A 8 3.13 40.25 -18.29
C LYS A 8 3.40 39.26 -19.42
N ALA A 9 2.85 38.05 -19.32
CA ALA A 9 2.72 37.13 -20.45
C ALA A 9 1.34 37.40 -21.12
N ARG A 10 1.36 37.78 -22.36
CA ARG A 10 0.17 37.93 -23.24
C ARG A 10 -0.39 36.53 -23.52
N ILE A 11 -1.58 36.27 -23.03
CA ILE A 11 -2.39 35.11 -23.45
C ILE A 11 -3.40 35.62 -24.48
N GLY A 12 -3.22 35.20 -25.73
CA GLY A 12 -4.19 35.41 -26.79
C GLY A 12 -5.38 34.47 -26.59
N TYR A 13 -6.57 35.05 -26.40
CA TYR A 13 -7.84 34.30 -26.38
C TYR A 13 -8.26 33.96 -27.80
N SER A 14 -8.20 32.64 -28.15
CA SER A 14 -8.93 32.10 -29.28
C SER A 14 -10.22 31.45 -28.76
N HIS A 15 -11.37 31.97 -29.17
CA HIS A 15 -12.68 31.41 -28.83
C HIS A 15 -12.89 30.09 -29.58
N TYR A 16 -12.72 28.96 -28.92
CA TYR A 16 -13.32 27.70 -29.33
C TYR A 16 -14.33 27.29 -28.27
N ALA A 17 -15.61 27.18 -28.72
CA ALA A 17 -16.68 26.61 -27.94
C ALA A 17 -16.36 25.13 -27.66
N ILE A 18 -15.86 24.83 -26.47
CA ILE A 18 -15.66 23.47 -26.01
C ILE A 18 -16.95 23.02 -25.34
N SER A 19 -17.62 22.10 -26.03
CA SER A 19 -18.73 21.32 -25.47
C SER A 19 -18.20 20.58 -24.19
N PHE A 20 -18.68 21.01 -23.04
CA PHE A 20 -18.45 20.35 -21.76
C PHE A 20 -19.23 19.02 -21.74
N SER A 21 -18.65 17.95 -22.23
CA SER A 21 -19.07 16.62 -21.80
C SER A 21 -18.53 16.44 -20.39
N CYS A 22 -19.32 16.83 -19.40
CA CYS A 22 -19.12 16.41 -18.02
C CYS A 22 -19.11 14.88 -17.99
N LEU A 23 -17.95 14.28 -17.86
CA LEU A 23 -17.83 12.89 -17.44
C LEU A 23 -18.29 12.84 -15.98
N PHE A 24 -19.61 12.74 -15.79
CA PHE A 24 -20.17 12.29 -14.53
C PHE A 24 -19.65 10.88 -14.33
N VAL A 25 -18.59 10.72 -13.51
CA VAL A 25 -18.39 9.48 -12.80
C VAL A 25 -19.66 9.31 -11.98
N LEU A 26 -20.58 8.53 -12.50
CA LEU A 26 -21.73 8.04 -11.75
C LEU A 26 -21.15 7.29 -10.54
N PHE A 27 -20.98 8.00 -9.44
CA PHE A 27 -21.04 7.37 -8.14
C PHE A 27 -22.46 6.79 -8.10
N ALA A 28 -22.58 5.51 -8.43
CA ALA A 28 -23.81 4.79 -8.19
C ALA A 28 -24.14 5.03 -6.71
N ALA A 29 -25.17 5.81 -6.45
CA ALA A 29 -25.59 6.11 -5.09
C ALA A 29 -25.85 4.76 -4.43
N ILE A 30 -25.03 4.40 -3.45
CA ILE A 30 -25.21 3.19 -2.66
C ILE A 30 -26.60 3.32 -2.06
N PRO A 31 -27.53 2.37 -2.29
CA PRO A 31 -28.83 2.41 -1.63
C PRO A 31 -28.58 2.53 -0.13
N ALA A 32 -29.18 3.50 0.53
CA ALA A 32 -28.97 3.77 1.95
C ALA A 32 -29.19 2.52 2.81
N SER A 33 -30.15 1.66 2.43
CA SER A 33 -30.41 0.36 3.05
C SER A 33 -29.23 -0.58 3.04
N ALA A 34 -28.52 -0.68 1.91
CA ALA A 34 -27.40 -1.63 1.77
C ALA A 34 -26.13 -1.16 2.52
N ALA A 35 -25.96 0.16 2.69
CA ALA A 35 -24.89 0.70 3.55
C ALA A 35 -25.23 0.46 5.05
N GLU A 36 -26.49 0.58 5.41
CA GLU A 36 -27.01 0.32 6.76
C GLU A 36 -26.88 -1.17 7.13
N ASP A 37 -27.22 -2.07 6.21
CA ASP A 37 -27.08 -3.52 6.42
C ASP A 37 -25.63 -3.93 6.67
N PHE A 38 -24.69 -3.36 5.92
CA PHE A 38 -23.26 -3.59 6.17
C PHE A 38 -22.84 -3.07 7.52
N ALA A 39 -23.23 -1.84 7.87
CA ALA A 39 -22.86 -1.23 9.14
C ALA A 39 -23.36 -2.06 10.35
N LYS A 40 -24.61 -2.52 10.30
CA LYS A 40 -25.20 -3.39 11.33
C LYS A 40 -24.49 -4.75 11.42
N ALA A 41 -24.21 -5.38 10.28
CA ALA A 41 -23.52 -6.67 10.24
C ALA A 41 -22.10 -6.56 10.78
N ARG A 42 -21.40 -5.47 10.43
CA ARG A 42 -20.05 -5.17 10.92
C ARG A 42 -20.05 -4.89 12.42
N GLU A 43 -20.96 -4.06 12.90
CA GLU A 43 -21.12 -3.73 14.34
C GLU A 43 -21.37 -4.98 15.16
N LYS A 44 -22.27 -5.85 14.72
CA LYS A 44 -22.54 -7.14 15.39
C LYS A 44 -21.31 -8.02 15.48
N LEU A 45 -20.54 -8.13 14.37
CA LEU A 45 -19.31 -8.92 14.31
C LEU A 45 -18.26 -8.35 15.27
N ASP A 46 -18.03 -7.04 15.23
CA ASP A 46 -17.05 -6.35 16.08
C ASP A 46 -17.43 -6.40 17.56
N ALA A 47 -18.72 -6.27 17.91
CA ALA A 47 -19.20 -6.37 19.29
C ALA A 47 -18.95 -7.77 19.87
N SER A 48 -19.26 -8.83 19.11
CA SER A 48 -19.00 -10.22 19.54
C SER A 48 -17.49 -10.47 19.73
N PHE A 49 -16.66 -9.94 18.85
CA PHE A 49 -15.22 -10.06 18.97
C PHE A 49 -14.69 -9.31 20.20
N ALA A 50 -15.17 -8.09 20.45
CA ALA A 50 -14.80 -7.30 21.62
C ALA A 50 -15.15 -8.01 22.94
N GLU A 51 -16.33 -8.61 23.03
CA GLU A 51 -16.77 -9.39 24.20
C GLU A 51 -15.86 -10.61 24.45
N ASN A 52 -15.52 -11.34 23.40
CA ASN A 52 -14.61 -12.49 23.46
C ASN A 52 -13.20 -12.07 23.92
N LEU A 53 -12.68 -10.97 23.39
CA LEU A 53 -11.37 -10.44 23.81
C LEU A 53 -11.38 -9.94 25.25
N ASP A 54 -12.43 -9.25 25.69
CA ASP A 54 -12.55 -8.81 27.07
C ASP A 54 -12.60 -9.99 28.05
N SER A 55 -13.38 -11.02 27.72
CA SER A 55 -13.45 -12.26 28.49
C SER A 55 -12.09 -12.95 28.62
N LEU A 56 -11.35 -13.06 27.51
CA LEU A 56 -10.02 -13.64 27.49
C LEU A 56 -9.03 -12.79 28.31
N ALA A 57 -9.09 -11.46 28.20
CA ALA A 57 -8.21 -10.56 28.91
C ALA A 57 -8.45 -10.64 30.44
N LYS A 58 -9.72 -10.69 30.89
CA LYS A 58 -10.07 -10.91 32.31
C LYS A 58 -9.47 -12.22 32.82
N LYS A 59 -9.57 -13.29 32.03
CA LYS A 59 -8.98 -14.58 32.39
C LYS A 59 -7.45 -14.52 32.49
N CYS A 60 -6.80 -13.76 31.61
CA CYS A 60 -5.36 -13.51 31.71
C CYS A 60 -4.99 -12.78 33.01
N ASP A 61 -5.76 -11.78 33.42
CA ASP A 61 -5.53 -11.08 34.70
C ASP A 61 -5.65 -12.01 35.89
N GLU A 62 -6.70 -12.86 35.96
CA GLU A 62 -6.89 -13.85 37.01
C GLU A 62 -5.71 -14.82 37.11
N LEU A 63 -5.08 -15.15 35.99
CA LEU A 63 -3.91 -16.05 35.88
C LEU A 63 -2.56 -15.33 36.03
N GLY A 64 -2.56 -14.02 36.28
CA GLY A 64 -1.33 -13.22 36.41
C GLY A 64 -0.61 -12.92 35.11
N LEU A 65 -1.24 -13.17 33.94
CA LEU A 65 -0.70 -12.91 32.60
C LEU A 65 -0.97 -11.47 32.15
N LYS A 66 -0.45 -10.49 32.88
CA LYS A 66 -0.77 -9.04 32.68
C LYS A 66 -0.43 -8.53 31.29
N ASP A 67 0.73 -8.91 30.75
CA ASP A 67 1.14 -8.47 29.40
C ASP A 67 0.21 -9.02 28.30
N HIS A 68 -0.21 -10.28 28.45
CA HIS A 68 -1.15 -10.91 27.52
C HIS A 68 -2.54 -10.33 27.62
N ALA A 69 -2.98 -9.96 28.84
CA ALA A 69 -4.23 -9.22 29.06
C ALA A 69 -4.17 -7.85 28.35
N ALA A 70 -3.07 -7.13 28.46
CA ALA A 70 -2.88 -5.83 27.80
C ALA A 70 -2.89 -5.96 26.27
N ILE A 71 -2.16 -6.92 25.70
CA ILE A 71 -2.18 -7.22 24.26
C ILE A 71 -3.61 -7.52 23.80
N THR A 72 -4.32 -8.38 24.53
CA THR A 72 -5.68 -8.80 24.18
C THR A 72 -6.64 -7.62 24.15
N ARG A 73 -6.59 -6.72 25.15
CA ARG A 73 -7.46 -5.52 25.20
C ARG A 73 -7.15 -4.49 24.15
N SER A 74 -5.87 -4.32 23.80
CA SER A 74 -5.45 -3.35 22.81
C SER A 74 -5.56 -3.85 21.35
N TRP A 75 -5.99 -5.09 21.14
CA TRP A 75 -6.00 -5.69 19.83
C TRP A 75 -6.97 -5.02 18.84
N MET A 76 -8.15 -4.69 19.28
CA MET A 76 -9.12 -4.00 18.43
C MET A 76 -8.68 -2.55 18.20
N ILE A 77 -8.57 -2.18 16.93
CA ILE A 77 -8.27 -0.80 16.53
C ILE A 77 -9.54 0.04 16.63
N PRO A 78 -9.56 1.09 17.46
CA PRO A 78 -10.68 2.02 17.51
C PRO A 78 -10.93 2.66 16.14
N ARG A 79 -12.19 2.64 15.68
CA ARG A 79 -12.58 3.23 14.39
C ARG A 79 -13.10 4.64 14.62
N PHE A 80 -12.50 5.61 13.95
CA PHE A 80 -12.93 7.00 13.98
C PHE A 80 -13.55 7.38 12.63
N SER A 81 -14.67 8.10 12.68
CA SER A 81 -15.29 8.66 11.48
C SER A 81 -14.31 9.62 10.78
N GLY A 82 -14.26 9.56 9.46
CA GLY A 82 -13.34 10.39 8.66
C GLY A 82 -11.90 9.84 8.55
N ARG A 83 -11.58 8.68 9.15
CA ARG A 83 -10.31 7.98 8.94
C ARG A 83 -10.51 6.70 8.15
N GLN A 84 -9.67 6.50 7.15
CA GLN A 84 -9.58 5.23 6.43
C GLN A 84 -8.50 4.36 7.09
N TYR A 85 -8.79 3.07 7.24
CA TYR A 85 -7.86 2.09 7.79
C TYR A 85 -7.51 1.10 6.69
N LEU A 86 -6.23 0.99 6.40
CA LEU A 86 -5.66 0.07 5.42
C LEU A 86 -4.76 -0.92 6.15
N PHE A 87 -4.76 -2.18 5.73
CA PHE A 87 -4.04 -3.23 6.42
C PHE A 87 -2.96 -3.82 5.53
N LEU A 88 -1.76 -3.96 6.06
CA LEU A 88 -0.67 -4.68 5.41
C LEU A 88 -0.66 -6.12 5.92
N PRO A 89 -0.59 -7.11 5.03
CA PRO A 89 -0.50 -8.50 5.44
C PRO A 89 0.87 -8.79 6.04
N GLU A 90 0.90 -9.23 7.30
CA GLU A 90 2.12 -9.68 7.94
C GLU A 90 2.57 -11.04 7.39
N ALA A 91 3.88 -11.25 7.33
CA ALA A 91 4.46 -12.54 6.93
C ALA A 91 4.28 -13.61 8.01
N LYS A 92 4.25 -13.19 9.28
CA LYS A 92 4.08 -14.03 10.48
C LYS A 92 3.22 -13.31 11.50
N ASP A 93 2.58 -14.08 12.38
CA ASP A 93 1.84 -13.50 13.50
C ASP A 93 2.79 -12.84 14.50
N SER A 94 2.69 -11.51 14.63
CA SER A 94 3.59 -10.70 15.49
C SER A 94 3.46 -11.01 16.97
N VAL A 95 2.32 -11.57 17.40
CA VAL A 95 2.06 -11.93 18.81
C VAL A 95 2.29 -13.41 19.12
N MET A 96 2.81 -14.18 18.18
CA MET A 96 3.13 -15.60 18.40
C MET A 96 4.15 -15.73 19.53
N PRO A 97 3.89 -16.57 20.55
CA PRO A 97 4.85 -16.82 21.62
C PRO A 97 6.16 -17.39 21.09
N LYS A 98 7.27 -16.94 21.65
CA LYS A 98 8.57 -17.55 21.36
C LYS A 98 8.55 -19.02 21.76
N THR A 99 9.30 -19.86 21.04
CA THR A 99 9.49 -21.27 21.37
C THR A 99 9.98 -21.41 22.81
N GLY A 100 9.31 -22.25 23.62
CA GLY A 100 9.61 -22.43 25.04
C GLY A 100 8.82 -21.55 26.02
N GLY A 101 7.79 -20.84 25.55
CA GLY A 101 6.86 -20.12 26.44
C GLY A 101 6.13 -21.08 27.39
N SER A 102 5.61 -20.53 28.53
CA SER A 102 4.86 -21.32 29.49
C SER A 102 3.58 -21.93 28.92
N ASP A 103 3.10 -23.04 29.52
CA ASP A 103 1.82 -23.65 29.10
C ASP A 103 0.66 -22.66 29.11
N LEU A 104 0.64 -21.72 30.06
CA LEU A 104 -0.39 -20.70 30.13
C LEU A 104 -0.30 -19.72 28.95
N THR A 105 0.89 -19.33 28.56
CA THR A 105 1.11 -18.48 27.36
C THR A 105 0.65 -19.20 26.09
N GLN A 106 0.95 -20.49 25.96
CA GLN A 106 0.51 -21.30 24.81
C GLN A 106 -1.01 -21.41 24.76
N LYS A 107 -1.67 -21.65 25.91
CA LYS A 107 -3.14 -21.72 26.02
C LYS A 107 -3.79 -20.38 25.70
N TRP A 108 -3.23 -19.28 26.20
CA TRP A 108 -3.69 -17.95 25.85
C TRP A 108 -3.62 -17.73 24.33
N TYR A 109 -2.48 -18.00 23.75
CA TYR A 109 -2.27 -17.77 22.32
C TYR A 109 -3.23 -18.60 21.45
N ALA A 110 -3.42 -19.88 21.79
CA ALA A 110 -4.37 -20.73 21.08
C ALA A 110 -5.80 -20.17 21.15
N LYS A 111 -6.24 -19.69 22.33
CA LYS A 111 -7.57 -19.08 22.49
C LYS A 111 -7.70 -17.73 21.81
N PHE A 112 -6.64 -16.92 21.88
CA PHE A 112 -6.56 -15.65 21.16
C PHE A 112 -6.66 -15.82 19.65
N GLN A 113 -5.93 -16.81 19.10
CA GLN A 113 -6.03 -17.16 17.67
C GLN A 113 -7.42 -17.68 17.28
N GLU A 114 -8.06 -18.49 18.12
CA GLU A 114 -9.42 -18.97 17.87
C GLU A 114 -10.40 -17.78 17.69
N HIS A 115 -10.35 -16.78 18.58
CA HIS A 115 -11.20 -15.59 18.47
C HIS A 115 -10.88 -14.75 17.24
N ARG A 116 -9.60 -14.58 16.93
CA ARG A 116 -9.15 -13.86 15.71
C ARG A 116 -9.56 -14.59 14.44
N ALA A 117 -9.44 -15.92 14.41
CA ALA A 117 -9.86 -16.71 13.26
C ALA A 117 -11.39 -16.58 13.03
N ALA A 118 -12.19 -16.64 14.09
CA ALA A 118 -13.64 -16.41 13.98
C ALA A 118 -13.97 -15.00 13.44
N GLN A 119 -13.24 -13.98 13.90
CA GLN A 119 -13.36 -12.62 13.36
C GLN A 119 -12.98 -12.57 11.88
N ALA A 120 -11.86 -13.21 11.50
CA ALA A 120 -11.41 -13.29 10.12
C ALA A 120 -12.45 -13.96 9.21
N ASP A 121 -13.05 -15.06 9.64
CA ASP A 121 -14.10 -15.75 8.87
C ASP A 121 -15.32 -14.84 8.69
N GLY A 122 -15.75 -14.14 9.74
CA GLY A 122 -16.84 -13.17 9.65
C GLY A 122 -16.54 -12.00 8.69
N LEU A 123 -15.32 -11.46 8.75
CA LEU A 123 -14.86 -10.42 7.81
C LEU A 123 -14.80 -10.94 6.36
N PHE A 124 -14.42 -12.19 6.16
CA PHE A 124 -14.37 -12.81 4.84
C PHE A 124 -15.78 -12.97 4.24
N GLU A 125 -16.78 -13.38 5.05
CA GLU A 125 -18.18 -13.42 4.60
C GLU A 125 -18.70 -12.00 4.27
N LEU A 126 -18.37 -10.99 5.09
CA LEU A 126 -18.69 -9.60 4.76
C LEU A 126 -18.05 -9.16 3.45
N ALA A 127 -16.78 -9.53 3.19
CA ALA A 127 -16.12 -9.22 1.92
C ALA A 127 -16.83 -9.83 0.71
N LYS A 128 -17.27 -11.09 0.81
CA LYS A 128 -18.05 -11.74 -0.26
C LYS A 128 -19.38 -11.05 -0.51
N ASN A 129 -20.07 -10.66 0.56
CA ASN A 129 -21.34 -9.95 0.48
C ASN A 129 -21.19 -8.56 -0.14
N GLU A 130 -20.13 -7.83 0.24
CA GLU A 130 -19.83 -6.50 -0.33
C GLU A 130 -19.47 -6.59 -1.82
N SER A 131 -18.74 -7.62 -2.23
CA SER A 131 -18.45 -7.86 -3.65
C SER A 131 -19.74 -8.09 -4.44
N LYS A 132 -20.60 -9.02 -3.98
CA LYS A 132 -21.91 -9.31 -4.62
C LYS A 132 -22.84 -8.10 -4.65
N ALA A 133 -22.73 -7.21 -3.68
CA ALA A 133 -23.51 -5.98 -3.59
C ALA A 133 -22.95 -4.81 -4.42
N GLY A 134 -21.96 -5.05 -5.29
CA GLY A 134 -21.39 -4.04 -6.16
C GLY A 134 -20.43 -3.06 -5.46
N ARG A 135 -19.86 -3.46 -4.33
CA ARG A 135 -18.89 -2.65 -3.55
C ARG A 135 -17.51 -3.31 -3.47
N PRO A 136 -16.87 -3.57 -4.62
CA PRO A 136 -15.64 -4.36 -4.68
C PRO A 136 -14.45 -3.70 -3.98
N ALA A 137 -14.35 -2.38 -3.94
CA ALA A 137 -13.29 -1.67 -3.23
C ALA A 137 -13.32 -1.99 -1.72
N ARG A 138 -14.52 -1.97 -1.11
CA ARG A 138 -14.71 -2.33 0.29
C ARG A 138 -14.44 -3.83 0.52
N ALA A 139 -14.91 -4.68 -0.38
CA ALA A 139 -14.61 -6.11 -0.32
C ALA A 139 -13.10 -6.38 -0.33
N TYR A 140 -12.35 -5.69 -1.20
CA TYR A 140 -10.90 -5.81 -1.29
C TYR A 140 -10.19 -5.35 0.00
N GLN A 141 -10.61 -4.24 0.60
CA GLN A 141 -10.09 -3.76 1.89
C GLN A 141 -10.37 -4.76 3.03
N LEU A 142 -11.58 -5.33 3.07
CA LEU A 142 -11.93 -6.36 4.05
C LEU A 142 -11.06 -7.62 3.93
N LEU A 143 -10.69 -8.03 2.73
CA LEU A 143 -9.76 -9.15 2.53
C LEU A 143 -8.38 -8.90 3.15
N HIS A 144 -7.89 -7.67 3.13
CA HIS A 144 -6.66 -7.30 3.83
C HIS A 144 -6.84 -7.32 5.35
N GLU A 145 -8.00 -6.87 5.85
CA GLU A 145 -8.32 -6.95 7.28
C GLU A 145 -8.47 -8.40 7.75
N VAL A 146 -9.00 -9.30 6.93
CA VAL A 146 -8.99 -10.75 7.20
C VAL A 146 -7.57 -11.24 7.47
N LEU A 147 -6.59 -10.81 6.67
CA LEU A 147 -5.20 -11.22 6.86
C LEU A 147 -4.53 -10.64 8.11
N ARG A 148 -5.01 -9.51 8.62
CA ARG A 148 -4.59 -9.03 9.93
C ARG A 148 -5.05 -9.94 11.05
N GLU A 149 -6.29 -10.42 10.99
CA GLU A 149 -6.83 -11.30 12.03
C GLU A 149 -6.33 -12.75 11.87
N ASN A 150 -6.21 -13.24 10.64
CA ASN A 150 -5.68 -14.56 10.34
C ASN A 150 -4.69 -14.48 9.17
N PRO A 151 -3.38 -14.33 9.45
CA PRO A 151 -2.33 -14.26 8.43
C PRO A 151 -2.29 -15.49 7.50
N ASP A 152 -2.77 -16.65 7.96
CA ASP A 152 -2.80 -17.89 7.22
C ASP A 152 -4.14 -18.19 6.53
N HIS A 153 -5.07 -17.22 6.45
CA HIS A 153 -6.37 -17.40 5.81
C HIS A 153 -6.19 -17.66 4.30
N ALA A 154 -6.22 -18.94 3.91
CA ALA A 154 -5.81 -19.42 2.59
C ALA A 154 -6.58 -18.76 1.43
N GLU A 155 -7.91 -18.62 1.56
CA GLU A 155 -8.74 -18.04 0.51
C GLU A 155 -8.48 -16.53 0.34
N ALA A 156 -8.35 -15.78 1.42
CA ALA A 156 -7.99 -14.36 1.34
C ALA A 156 -6.62 -14.18 0.70
N ARG A 157 -5.62 -14.98 1.11
CA ARG A 157 -4.29 -14.99 0.47
C ARG A 157 -4.38 -15.28 -1.03
N ARG A 158 -5.10 -16.33 -1.42
CA ARG A 158 -5.30 -16.68 -2.83
C ARG A 158 -5.94 -15.54 -3.63
N ILE A 159 -7.03 -14.96 -3.11
CA ILE A 159 -7.73 -13.85 -3.77
C ILE A 159 -6.81 -12.65 -3.94
N LEU A 160 -6.00 -12.32 -2.94
CA LEU A 160 -5.05 -11.21 -2.95
C LEU A 160 -3.76 -11.49 -3.76
N GLY A 161 -3.60 -12.70 -4.32
CA GLY A 161 -2.47 -13.04 -5.18
C GLY A 161 -1.26 -13.64 -4.47
N TYR A 162 -1.42 -14.12 -3.24
CA TYR A 162 -0.36 -14.83 -2.53
C TYR A 162 -0.36 -16.32 -2.85
N GLN A 163 0.82 -16.91 -2.84
CA GLN A 163 1.04 -18.35 -2.92
C GLN A 163 1.85 -18.84 -1.72
N LYS A 164 1.54 -20.04 -1.22
CA LYS A 164 2.30 -20.67 -0.15
C LYS A 164 3.53 -21.37 -0.73
N VAL A 165 4.72 -20.96 -0.31
CA VAL A 165 6.01 -21.46 -0.83
C VAL A 165 6.77 -22.15 0.29
N GLY A 166 6.56 -23.45 0.47
CA GLY A 166 7.28 -24.28 1.42
C GLY A 166 7.39 -23.65 2.82
N ILE A 167 8.61 -23.59 3.34
CA ILE A 167 8.93 -22.97 4.63
C ILE A 167 8.95 -21.43 4.62
N ALA A 168 9.03 -20.83 3.43
CA ALA A 168 9.02 -19.36 3.29
C ALA A 168 7.66 -18.74 3.58
N GLY A 169 6.60 -19.57 3.68
CA GLY A 169 5.23 -19.10 3.96
C GLY A 169 4.54 -18.48 2.75
N TRP A 170 3.76 -17.44 2.98
CA TRP A 170 3.00 -16.76 1.94
C TRP A 170 3.84 -15.70 1.22
N MET A 171 3.90 -15.78 -0.09
CA MET A 171 4.61 -14.83 -0.95
C MET A 171 3.70 -14.32 -2.06
N LEU A 172 3.82 -13.06 -2.40
CA LEU A 172 3.19 -12.50 -3.61
C LEU A 172 3.76 -13.18 -4.85
N VAL A 173 2.89 -13.43 -5.82
CA VAL A 173 3.30 -14.00 -7.10
C VAL A 173 4.05 -12.93 -7.88
N GLY A 174 5.32 -13.18 -8.14
CA GLY A 174 6.18 -12.29 -8.90
C GLY A 174 7.64 -12.72 -8.81
N LYS A 175 8.42 -12.33 -9.80
CA LYS A 175 9.86 -12.60 -9.79
C LYS A 175 10.54 -11.62 -8.85
N SER A 176 11.21 -12.12 -7.83
CA SER A 176 12.04 -11.33 -6.93
C SER A 176 13.49 -11.83 -6.97
N THR A 177 14.43 -10.92 -6.86
CA THR A 177 15.87 -11.27 -6.72
C THR A 177 16.45 -10.47 -5.56
N PRO A 178 17.23 -11.11 -4.67
CA PRO A 178 17.87 -10.39 -3.58
C PRO A 178 18.82 -9.33 -4.13
N PRO A 179 19.20 -8.32 -3.33
CA PRO A 179 20.18 -7.32 -3.75
C PRO A 179 21.48 -7.97 -4.18
N ALA A 180 21.94 -7.61 -5.35
CA ALA A 180 23.19 -8.06 -5.92
C ALA A 180 23.98 -6.87 -6.50
N PRO A 181 25.32 -6.87 -6.37
CA PRO A 181 26.15 -5.81 -6.94
C PRO A 181 26.05 -5.81 -8.48
N GLY A 182 26.01 -4.63 -9.07
CA GLY A 182 26.00 -4.45 -10.50
C GLY A 182 27.30 -5.01 -11.12
N ARG A 183 27.15 -5.95 -12.05
CA ARG A 183 28.31 -6.63 -12.70
C ARG A 183 29.00 -5.79 -13.79
N ARG A 184 28.30 -4.79 -14.32
CA ARG A 184 28.77 -3.86 -15.37
C ARG A 184 28.58 -2.42 -14.89
N ALA A 185 29.23 -1.47 -15.56
CA ALA A 185 28.93 -0.06 -15.32
C ALA A 185 27.45 0.24 -15.61
N HIS A 186 26.85 1.07 -14.76
CA HIS A 186 25.47 1.50 -14.99
C HIS A 186 25.42 2.45 -16.20
N PRO A 187 24.52 2.23 -17.17
CA PRO A 187 24.57 2.95 -18.45
C PRO A 187 24.28 4.46 -18.33
N LYS A 188 23.58 4.88 -17.27
CA LYS A 188 23.11 6.27 -17.13
C LYS A 188 23.83 7.07 -16.04
N TYR A 189 24.23 6.46 -14.92
CA TYR A 189 24.63 7.19 -13.70
C TYR A 189 26.12 7.13 -13.39
N GLY A 190 26.94 6.61 -14.31
CA GLY A 190 28.39 6.53 -14.13
C GLY A 190 28.85 5.56 -13.04
N TRP A 191 27.97 4.78 -12.45
CA TRP A 191 28.33 3.80 -11.42
C TRP A 191 29.13 2.65 -12.03
N GLY A 192 30.33 2.45 -11.54
CA GLY A 192 31.20 1.35 -11.99
C GLY A 192 30.69 -0.02 -11.51
N PRO A 193 31.28 -1.11 -12.05
CA PRO A 193 31.00 -2.47 -11.59
C PRO A 193 31.24 -2.60 -10.08
N GLY A 194 30.30 -3.22 -9.36
CA GLY A 194 30.37 -3.38 -7.90
C GLY A 194 30.13 -2.09 -7.09
N LYS A 195 29.85 -0.95 -7.71
CA LYS A 195 29.59 0.33 -7.05
C LYS A 195 28.13 0.68 -6.91
N TYR A 196 27.24 -0.23 -7.27
CA TYR A 196 25.80 -0.10 -7.09
C TYR A 196 25.16 -1.45 -6.91
N TRP A 197 23.93 -1.46 -6.38
CA TRP A 197 23.14 -2.66 -6.12
C TRP A 197 21.91 -2.67 -7.01
N ARG A 198 21.49 -3.87 -7.41
CA ARG A 198 20.24 -4.13 -8.10
C ARG A 198 19.40 -5.07 -7.25
N HIS A 199 18.13 -4.75 -7.07
CA HIS A 199 17.17 -5.53 -6.33
C HIS A 199 15.85 -5.57 -7.09
N GLU A 200 15.23 -6.74 -7.20
CA GLU A 200 13.91 -6.86 -7.79
C GLU A 200 12.93 -7.40 -6.75
N THR A 201 11.82 -6.71 -6.57
CA THR A 201 10.65 -7.17 -5.84
C THR A 201 9.57 -7.66 -6.81
N PRO A 202 8.42 -8.18 -6.38
CA PRO A 202 7.33 -8.54 -7.29
C PRO A 202 6.95 -7.43 -8.27
N HIS A 203 6.88 -6.17 -7.82
CA HIS A 203 6.39 -5.05 -8.62
C HIS A 203 7.48 -4.03 -9.00
N TYR A 204 8.64 -4.03 -8.35
CA TYR A 204 9.66 -3.01 -8.55
C TYR A 204 11.00 -3.56 -9.01
N SER A 205 11.72 -2.73 -9.80
CA SER A 205 13.12 -2.90 -10.18
C SER A 205 13.91 -1.73 -9.59
N ILE A 206 14.81 -2.03 -8.66
CA ILE A 206 15.52 -1.03 -7.87
C ILE A 206 16.99 -1.04 -8.24
N ALA A 207 17.54 0.16 -8.51
CA ALA A 207 18.97 0.39 -8.62
C ALA A 207 19.41 1.42 -7.58
N THR A 208 20.53 1.18 -6.90
CA THR A 208 21.02 2.10 -5.88
C THR A 208 22.53 2.09 -5.73
N SER A 209 23.13 3.28 -5.57
CA SER A 209 24.55 3.48 -5.21
C SER A 209 24.82 3.37 -3.71
N THR A 210 23.78 3.15 -2.89
CA THR A 210 23.89 3.05 -1.43
C THR A 210 24.42 1.66 -0.97
N SER A 211 23.57 0.83 -0.41
CA SER A 211 23.92 -0.49 0.12
C SER A 211 22.85 -1.55 -0.19
N ALA A 212 23.22 -2.83 -0.09
CA ALA A 212 22.28 -3.94 -0.19
C ALA A 212 21.15 -3.83 0.84
N LYS A 213 21.45 -3.36 2.05
CA LYS A 213 20.47 -3.16 3.11
C LYS A 213 19.42 -2.11 2.71
N GLN A 214 19.87 -0.95 2.22
CA GLN A 214 18.97 0.11 1.77
C GLN A 214 18.16 -0.28 0.53
N ALA A 215 18.72 -1.12 -0.35
CA ALA A 215 17.96 -1.68 -1.46
C ALA A 215 16.80 -2.56 -0.99
N LEU A 216 17.01 -3.41 0.05
CA LEU A 216 15.95 -4.21 0.68
C LEU A 216 14.90 -3.33 1.34
N GLU A 217 15.32 -2.38 2.19
CA GLU A 217 14.42 -1.47 2.91
C GLU A 217 13.55 -0.65 1.93
N LEU A 218 14.15 -0.14 0.86
CA LEU A 218 13.39 0.56 -0.18
C LEU A 218 12.39 -0.38 -0.86
N GLY A 219 12.82 -1.61 -1.21
CA GLY A 219 11.94 -2.60 -1.83
C GLY A 219 10.73 -2.94 -0.97
N GLU A 220 10.93 -3.14 0.32
CA GLU A 220 9.85 -3.37 1.28
C GLU A 220 8.89 -2.19 1.34
N LYS A 221 9.41 -0.95 1.40
CA LYS A 221 8.58 0.25 1.45
C LYS A 221 7.79 0.48 0.15
N MET A 222 8.37 0.19 -0.99
CA MET A 222 7.66 0.28 -2.28
C MET A 222 6.54 -0.76 -2.38
N GLU A 223 6.76 -1.98 -1.92
CA GLU A 223 5.72 -3.02 -1.89
C GLU A 223 4.61 -2.70 -0.87
N GLU A 224 4.95 -2.15 0.31
CA GLU A 224 3.98 -1.63 1.26
C GLU A 224 3.09 -0.56 0.60
N LEU A 225 3.70 0.44 -0.04
CA LEU A 225 3.00 1.50 -0.74
C LEU A 225 2.09 0.94 -1.83
N HIS A 226 2.58 0.01 -2.65
CA HIS A 226 1.81 -0.61 -3.71
C HIS A 226 0.56 -1.31 -3.17
N ALA A 227 0.69 -2.05 -2.06
CA ALA A 227 -0.44 -2.72 -1.41
C ALA A 227 -1.45 -1.72 -0.83
N LEU A 228 -0.98 -0.62 -0.23
CA LEU A 228 -1.83 0.44 0.33
C LEU A 228 -2.54 1.22 -0.79
N TRP A 229 -1.83 1.57 -1.86
CA TRP A 229 -2.38 2.25 -3.02
C TRP A 229 -3.49 1.42 -3.68
N ARG A 230 -3.29 0.12 -3.84
CA ARG A 230 -4.32 -0.79 -4.38
C ARG A 230 -5.57 -0.84 -3.53
N GLN A 231 -5.45 -0.77 -2.20
CA GLN A 231 -6.60 -0.71 -1.31
C GLN A 231 -7.32 0.63 -1.39
N ALA A 232 -6.58 1.75 -1.41
CA ALA A 232 -7.14 3.09 -1.46
C ALA A 232 -7.81 3.41 -2.81
N PHE A 233 -7.21 2.95 -3.90
CA PHE A 233 -7.57 3.33 -5.27
C PHE A 233 -7.99 2.13 -6.13
N PHE A 234 -8.74 1.20 -5.55
CA PHE A 234 -9.17 -0.05 -6.18
C PHE A 234 -9.69 0.12 -7.60
N SER A 235 -10.58 1.09 -7.83
CA SER A 235 -11.24 1.31 -9.14
C SER A 235 -10.31 1.83 -10.23
N PHE A 236 -9.09 2.27 -9.89
CA PHE A 236 -8.11 2.74 -10.86
C PHE A 236 -7.35 1.59 -11.54
N TRP A 237 -7.22 0.45 -10.89
CA TRP A 237 -6.41 -0.66 -11.40
C TRP A 237 -7.19 -1.95 -11.69
N THR A 238 -8.41 -2.10 -11.14
CA THR A 238 -9.27 -3.27 -11.41
C THR A 238 -10.76 -2.91 -11.28
N ASN A 239 -11.62 -3.90 -11.40
CA ASN A 239 -13.07 -3.74 -11.34
C ASN A 239 -13.74 -4.88 -10.59
N GLN A 240 -15.07 -4.79 -10.43
CA GLN A 240 -15.90 -5.78 -9.75
C GLN A 240 -15.75 -7.19 -10.35
N ALA A 241 -15.83 -7.33 -11.68
CA ALA A 241 -15.80 -8.63 -12.34
C ALA A 241 -14.47 -9.38 -12.07
N GLY A 242 -13.34 -8.66 -12.05
CA GLY A 242 -12.05 -9.23 -11.71
C GLY A 242 -12.00 -9.77 -10.28
N LEU A 243 -12.53 -9.03 -9.31
CA LEU A 243 -12.58 -9.48 -7.92
C LEU A 243 -13.54 -10.64 -7.73
N GLU A 244 -14.73 -10.61 -8.33
CA GLU A 244 -15.72 -11.70 -8.28
C GLU A 244 -15.16 -12.98 -8.88
N HIS A 245 -14.48 -12.89 -10.02
CA HIS A 245 -13.80 -14.04 -10.61
C HIS A 245 -12.79 -14.68 -9.64
N ARG A 246 -11.98 -13.85 -8.97
CA ARG A 246 -11.04 -14.34 -7.94
C ARG A 246 -11.76 -14.95 -6.73
N ILE A 247 -12.80 -14.32 -6.23
CA ILE A 247 -13.64 -14.88 -5.14
C ILE A 247 -14.25 -16.21 -5.55
N GLY A 248 -14.70 -16.35 -6.79
CA GLY A 248 -15.27 -17.56 -7.35
C GLY A 248 -14.29 -18.70 -7.65
N GLY A 249 -13.01 -18.55 -7.30
CA GLY A 249 -11.98 -19.57 -7.47
C GLY A 249 -10.99 -19.35 -8.62
N GLY A 250 -11.15 -18.27 -9.39
CA GLY A 250 -10.21 -17.87 -10.44
C GLY A 250 -8.79 -17.66 -9.90
N ARG A 251 -7.80 -18.02 -10.70
CA ARG A 251 -6.37 -17.94 -10.33
C ARG A 251 -5.60 -16.90 -11.12
N GLU A 252 -6.19 -16.35 -12.15
CA GLU A 252 -5.60 -15.29 -12.95
C GLU A 252 -5.32 -14.08 -12.08
N ALA A 253 -4.26 -13.34 -12.40
CA ALA A 253 -3.96 -12.09 -11.71
C ALA A 253 -5.12 -11.10 -11.87
N LEU A 254 -5.42 -10.33 -10.83
CA LEU A 254 -6.44 -9.26 -10.89
C LEU A 254 -6.10 -8.24 -11.98
N VAL A 255 -4.82 -7.97 -12.15
CA VAL A 255 -4.27 -7.19 -13.27
C VAL A 255 -2.93 -7.81 -13.67
N LYS A 256 -2.69 -7.90 -14.97
CA LYS A 256 -1.37 -8.25 -15.51
C LYS A 256 -0.56 -6.96 -15.60
N GLU A 257 0.37 -6.78 -14.71
CA GLU A 257 1.29 -5.66 -14.78
C GLU A 257 2.29 -5.88 -15.92
N PRO A 258 2.43 -4.94 -16.87
CA PRO A 258 3.22 -5.16 -18.09
C PRO A 258 4.70 -5.21 -17.81
N LYS A 259 5.19 -4.45 -16.84
CA LYS A 259 6.60 -4.38 -16.43
C LYS A 259 6.70 -4.00 -14.95
N LYS A 260 7.88 -4.18 -14.39
CA LYS A 260 8.21 -3.65 -13.05
C LYS A 260 8.40 -2.14 -13.11
N LEU A 261 8.05 -1.51 -12.01
CA LEU A 261 8.23 -0.08 -11.79
C LEU A 261 9.69 0.21 -11.41
N ASP A 262 10.33 1.09 -12.15
CA ASP A 262 11.74 1.41 -11.94
C ASP A 262 11.92 2.47 -10.86
N VAL A 263 12.81 2.21 -9.89
CA VAL A 263 13.16 3.13 -8.81
C VAL A 263 14.68 3.21 -8.68
N VAL A 264 15.19 4.44 -8.59
CA VAL A 264 16.61 4.73 -8.40
C VAL A 264 16.82 5.48 -7.09
N LEU A 265 17.69 4.95 -6.23
CA LEU A 265 18.08 5.59 -4.98
C LEU A 265 19.58 5.97 -5.03
N PHE A 266 19.85 7.26 -5.09
CA PHE A 266 21.20 7.80 -5.03
C PHE A 266 21.74 7.82 -3.58
N GLN A 267 23.05 7.79 -3.45
CA GLN A 267 23.71 7.77 -2.16
C GLN A 267 23.41 9.02 -1.32
N ASP A 268 23.37 10.18 -1.96
CA ASP A 268 23.13 11.47 -1.35
C ASP A 268 22.49 12.45 -2.35
N ARG A 269 22.21 13.65 -1.87
CA ARG A 269 21.60 14.73 -2.65
C ARG A 269 22.51 15.24 -3.75
N GLU A 270 23.80 15.30 -3.51
CA GLU A 270 24.81 15.76 -4.46
C GLU A 270 24.86 14.86 -5.68
N GLU A 271 24.89 13.56 -5.47
CA GLU A 271 24.84 12.55 -6.56
C GLU A 271 23.52 12.62 -7.33
N TYR A 272 22.38 12.74 -6.62
CA TYR A 272 21.05 12.89 -7.22
C TYR A 272 20.99 14.12 -8.14
N VAL A 273 21.43 15.28 -7.64
CA VAL A 273 21.45 16.52 -8.42
C VAL A 273 22.40 16.39 -9.62
N ALA A 274 23.62 15.89 -9.41
CA ALA A 274 24.61 15.75 -10.47
C ALA A 274 24.12 14.81 -11.62
N ALA A 275 23.43 13.74 -11.26
CA ALA A 275 22.91 12.78 -12.21
C ALA A 275 21.71 13.31 -13.03
N LEU A 276 20.83 14.12 -12.43
CA LEU A 276 19.57 14.51 -13.06
C LEU A 276 19.58 15.94 -13.63
N LYS A 277 20.47 16.83 -13.17
CA LYS A 277 20.54 18.22 -13.63
C LYS A 277 20.67 18.42 -15.15
N PRO A 278 21.35 17.54 -15.91
CA PRO A 278 21.39 17.68 -17.38
C PRO A 278 20.02 17.57 -18.06
N GLY A 279 19.07 16.84 -17.46
CA GLY A 279 17.70 16.68 -17.97
C GLY A 279 16.68 17.60 -17.31
N GLU A 280 16.91 17.93 -16.01
CA GLU A 280 15.95 18.66 -15.15
C GLU A 280 16.61 19.87 -14.50
N SER A 281 16.43 21.04 -15.11
CA SER A 281 17.10 22.29 -14.70
C SER A 281 16.77 22.74 -13.27
N LYS A 282 15.63 22.31 -12.70
CA LYS A 282 15.15 22.69 -11.35
C LYS A 282 15.30 21.57 -10.33
N ILE A 283 16.05 20.52 -10.63
CA ILE A 283 16.20 19.34 -9.76
C ILE A 283 16.70 19.68 -8.35
N GLU A 284 17.44 20.76 -8.21
CA GLU A 284 17.94 21.24 -6.91
C GLU A 284 16.83 21.68 -5.94
N LEU A 285 15.60 21.89 -6.44
CA LEU A 285 14.46 22.27 -5.62
C LEU A 285 13.63 21.07 -5.16
N THR A 286 13.98 19.84 -5.58
CA THR A 286 13.22 18.63 -5.29
C THR A 286 13.90 17.77 -4.21
N THR A 287 13.09 17.02 -3.48
CA THR A 287 13.52 16.03 -2.48
C THR A 287 13.39 14.60 -2.98
N GLY A 288 12.81 14.42 -4.15
CA GLY A 288 12.60 13.25 -4.96
C GLY A 288 11.87 13.70 -6.21
N ILE A 289 11.74 12.85 -7.22
CA ILE A 289 10.97 13.14 -8.43
C ILE A 289 10.58 11.86 -9.17
N TYR A 290 9.36 11.80 -9.66
CA TYR A 290 8.96 10.87 -10.69
C TYR A 290 9.10 11.55 -12.07
N LEU A 291 9.86 10.94 -12.97
CA LEU A 291 10.00 11.41 -14.35
C LEU A 291 9.27 10.48 -15.31
N ASP A 292 8.22 10.99 -15.91
CA ASP A 292 7.31 10.24 -16.77
C ASP A 292 8.00 9.76 -18.06
N LYS A 293 8.87 10.57 -18.67
CA LYS A 293 9.66 10.19 -19.85
C LYS A 293 10.56 8.98 -19.59
N GLU A 294 11.05 8.84 -18.37
CA GLU A 294 11.93 7.76 -17.93
C GLU A 294 11.16 6.64 -17.24
N GLN A 295 9.89 6.89 -16.90
CA GLN A 295 9.01 6.01 -16.14
C GLN A 295 9.66 5.55 -14.82
N THR A 296 10.43 6.42 -14.20
CA THR A 296 11.33 6.11 -13.08
C THR A 296 11.15 7.11 -11.95
N VAL A 297 11.07 6.59 -10.73
CA VAL A 297 11.16 7.39 -9.50
C VAL A 297 12.62 7.54 -9.12
N PHE A 298 13.04 8.77 -8.87
CA PHE A 298 14.38 9.12 -8.41
C PHE A 298 14.35 9.68 -7.00
N LEU A 299 15.15 9.08 -6.14
CA LEU A 299 15.25 9.37 -4.72
C LEU A 299 16.71 9.47 -4.31
N TYR A 300 16.98 10.05 -3.15
CA TYR A 300 18.33 10.01 -2.55
C TYR A 300 18.31 9.62 -1.08
N ALA A 301 19.43 9.09 -0.61
CA ALA A 301 19.64 8.72 0.76
C ALA A 301 20.08 9.94 1.62
N GLY A 302 19.70 10.12 2.89
CA GLY A 302 20.13 11.18 3.83
C GLY A 302 19.17 11.45 4.99
N ASP A 303 17.91 11.85 4.86
CA ASP A 303 17.09 12.43 5.92
C ASP A 303 15.86 11.60 6.34
N GLU A 304 15.37 11.71 7.60
CA GLU A 304 14.31 10.88 8.17
C GLU A 304 12.91 11.13 7.57
N THR A 305 12.69 12.28 6.97
CA THR A 305 11.41 12.66 6.35
C THR A 305 11.09 11.92 5.04
N ARG A 306 11.95 11.05 4.58
CA ARG A 306 11.99 10.46 3.26
C ARG A 306 10.92 9.44 2.91
N ILE A 307 10.38 8.70 3.88
CA ILE A 307 9.35 7.70 3.58
C ILE A 307 8.12 8.41 3.00
N ALA A 308 7.76 9.56 3.54
CA ALA A 308 6.69 10.40 3.02
C ALA A 308 6.95 10.84 1.57
N THR A 309 8.15 11.35 1.28
CA THR A 309 8.57 11.72 -0.09
C THR A 309 8.58 10.51 -1.03
N TRP A 310 9.08 9.36 -0.57
CA TRP A 310 9.06 8.13 -1.37
C TRP A 310 7.65 7.74 -1.76
N TYR A 311 6.71 7.84 -0.82
CA TYR A 311 5.30 7.53 -1.06
C TYR A 311 4.65 8.53 -2.01
N HIS A 312 5.01 9.81 -1.90
CA HIS A 312 4.54 10.85 -2.80
C HIS A 312 4.94 10.56 -4.25
N GLU A 313 6.25 10.44 -4.51
CA GLU A 313 6.79 10.26 -5.86
C GLU A 313 6.39 8.91 -6.48
N ALA A 314 6.40 7.85 -5.68
CA ALA A 314 5.96 6.55 -6.17
C ALA A 314 4.43 6.48 -6.39
N ALA A 315 3.64 7.32 -5.71
CA ALA A 315 2.22 7.45 -6.01
C ALA A 315 2.00 8.04 -7.41
N HIS A 316 2.78 9.06 -7.81
CA HIS A 316 2.73 9.58 -9.18
C HIS A 316 3.02 8.47 -10.20
N GLN A 317 4.07 7.65 -9.97
CA GLN A 317 4.39 6.53 -10.83
C GLN A 317 3.24 5.52 -10.92
N LEU A 318 2.65 5.14 -9.78
CA LEU A 318 1.54 4.18 -9.75
C LEU A 318 0.33 4.66 -10.55
N PHE A 319 -0.04 5.93 -10.44
CA PHE A 319 -1.13 6.50 -11.22
C PHE A 319 -0.82 6.58 -12.71
N GLN A 320 0.43 6.86 -13.09
CA GLN A 320 0.81 7.03 -14.47
C GLN A 320 1.03 5.67 -15.19
N GLU A 321 1.67 4.70 -14.53
CA GLU A 321 2.10 3.45 -15.16
C GLU A 321 1.05 2.33 -15.08
N ILE A 322 0.13 2.38 -14.13
CA ILE A 322 -0.98 1.41 -14.02
C ILE A 322 -2.16 1.86 -14.89
N ASP A 323 -1.90 2.06 -16.13
CA ASP A 323 -2.68 1.99 -17.36
C ASP A 323 -4.17 2.40 -17.32
N ARG A 324 -4.53 3.53 -16.73
CA ARG A 324 -5.87 4.12 -16.92
C ARG A 324 -5.91 5.64 -16.93
N PHE A 325 -4.79 6.30 -16.71
CA PHE A 325 -4.73 7.74 -16.92
C PHE A 325 -4.30 8.05 -18.36
N PRO A 326 -4.93 9.04 -19.01
CA PRO A 326 -4.40 9.52 -20.27
C PRO A 326 -2.98 10.03 -20.07
N PRO A 327 -2.09 9.88 -21.08
CA PRO A 327 -0.76 10.47 -21.02
C PRO A 327 -0.87 11.94 -20.63
N GLU A 328 -0.05 12.38 -19.68
CA GLU A 328 0.02 13.76 -19.18
C GLU A 328 -1.25 14.27 -18.46
N PRO A 329 -1.76 13.59 -17.40
CA PRO A 329 -2.94 14.08 -16.68
C PRO A 329 -2.73 15.46 -16.02
N GLY A 330 -1.49 15.86 -15.76
CA GLY A 330 -1.14 17.17 -15.18
C GLY A 330 -1.00 18.31 -16.17
N ASN A 331 -0.66 18.03 -17.44
CA ASN A 331 -0.36 19.09 -18.42
C ASN A 331 -1.59 19.78 -19.02
N LYS A 332 -2.76 19.14 -18.96
CA LYS A 332 -4.02 19.65 -19.57
C LYS A 332 -5.11 20.03 -18.59
N GLY A 333 -4.88 19.93 -17.30
CA GLY A 333 -5.87 20.20 -16.24
C GLY A 333 -5.86 19.11 -15.17
N ASN A 334 -6.44 19.40 -14.00
CA ASN A 334 -6.52 18.47 -12.85
C ASN A 334 -5.18 18.12 -12.20
N PHE A 335 -4.12 18.88 -12.41
CA PHE A 335 -2.84 18.76 -11.70
C PHE A 335 -3.04 18.66 -10.18
N TRP A 336 -3.94 19.49 -9.63
CA TRP A 336 -4.30 19.49 -8.22
C TRP A 336 -4.86 18.14 -7.71
N MET A 337 -5.53 17.37 -8.58
CA MET A 337 -6.08 16.07 -8.22
C MET A 337 -4.95 15.03 -8.11
N VAL A 338 -4.02 15.05 -9.05
CA VAL A 338 -2.85 14.14 -9.03
C VAL A 338 -1.98 14.41 -7.81
N GLU A 339 -1.69 15.69 -7.54
CA GLU A 339 -0.97 16.11 -6.33
C GLU A 339 -1.75 15.77 -5.05
N GLY A 340 -3.06 15.98 -5.04
CA GLY A 340 -3.91 15.64 -3.90
C GLY A 340 -3.90 14.14 -3.56
N MET A 341 -3.86 13.28 -4.57
CA MET A 341 -3.74 11.84 -4.39
C MET A 341 -2.34 11.44 -3.89
N ALA A 342 -1.28 12.08 -4.40
CA ALA A 342 0.09 11.86 -3.93
C ALA A 342 0.24 12.33 -2.46
N LEU A 343 -0.26 13.51 -2.11
CA LEU A 343 -0.33 14.02 -0.73
C LEU A 343 -1.14 13.10 0.20
N TYR A 344 -2.22 12.49 -0.30
CA TYR A 344 -2.96 11.52 0.48
C TYR A 344 -2.08 10.31 0.82
N MET A 345 -1.33 9.76 -0.13
CA MET A 345 -0.41 8.67 0.13
C MET A 345 0.77 9.07 1.03
N GLU A 346 1.26 10.29 0.89
CA GLU A 346 2.28 10.88 1.78
C GLU A 346 1.80 10.98 3.23
N SER A 347 0.50 11.24 3.45
CA SER A 347 -0.10 11.41 4.78
C SER A 347 -0.33 10.11 5.56
N LEU A 348 -0.04 8.94 4.96
CA LEU A 348 -0.22 7.66 5.62
C LEU A 348 0.69 7.52 6.84
N ALA A 349 0.11 7.12 7.96
CA ALA A 349 0.83 6.87 9.20
C ALA A 349 0.51 5.48 9.74
N ARG A 350 1.50 4.80 10.31
CA ARG A 350 1.28 3.52 11.00
C ARG A 350 0.46 3.75 12.28
N HIS A 351 -0.47 2.86 12.53
CA HIS A 351 -1.23 2.90 13.77
C HIS A 351 -0.34 2.45 14.94
N PRO A 352 -0.29 3.18 16.07
CA PRO A 352 0.65 2.91 17.17
C PRO A 352 0.53 1.50 17.78
N THR A 353 -0.67 0.91 17.76
CA THR A 353 -0.96 -0.38 18.42
C THR A 353 -0.93 -1.59 17.49
N SER A 354 -0.79 -1.39 16.18
CA SER A 354 -0.86 -2.50 15.22
C SER A 354 0.48 -2.88 14.58
N GLY A 355 1.55 -2.20 14.97
CA GLY A 355 2.89 -2.46 14.46
C GLY A 355 3.15 -1.86 13.09
#